data_45d8642e3093ebe0e3453a51075643c1
#
_entry.id   45d8642e3093ebe0e3453a51075643c1
#
_cell.length_a   1.000
_cell.length_b   1.000
_cell.length_c   1.000
_cell.angle_alpha   90.00
_cell.angle_beta   90.00
_cell.angle_gamma   90.00
#
_symmetry.space_group_name_H-M   'P 1'
#
loop_
_entity.id
_entity.type
_entity.pdbx_description
1 polymer ?
#
loop_
_entity_poly.entity_id
_entity_poly.type
_entity_poly.pdbx_seq_one_letter_code
_entity_poly.pdbx_strand_id
1 'polypeptide(L)'
;MHTSMQGMTLVEMMVVLALIGIGMTIATPSFNAMMGRNQAATQINALVSAINLARSEASKSSGSVSVLAKNPGAGFDFINGWCVVAGTPADCTGTVIRDFPALINVVSVKSESGSIQFNSFGEVNPAATRTFKFCSAAKERVITITPVGRSKIADAVAADC
;
A
#
# COMPACT_ATOMS: atom_id res chain seq x y z
N MET A 1 27.37 -35.39 43.09
CA MET A 1 27.44 -33.94 42.92
C MET A 1 26.03 -33.39 43.13
N HIS A 2 25.76 -32.75 44.29
CA HIS A 2 24.47 -32.05 44.51
C HIS A 2 24.63 -30.63 43.99
N THR A 3 23.98 -30.32 42.85
CA THR A 3 23.79 -28.95 42.39
C THR A 3 22.76 -28.30 43.29
N SER A 4 23.17 -27.35 44.12
CA SER A 4 22.25 -26.52 44.94
C SER A 4 21.43 -25.64 43.96
N MET A 5 20.14 -25.87 43.86
CA MET A 5 19.22 -24.93 43.22
C MET A 5 19.09 -23.70 44.15
N GLN A 6 19.74 -22.62 43.75
CA GLN A 6 19.54 -21.33 44.44
C GLN A 6 18.23 -20.73 43.94
N GLY A 7 17.30 -20.50 44.85
CA GLY A 7 16.04 -19.80 44.55
C GLY A 7 16.28 -18.30 44.36
N MET A 8 15.53 -17.70 43.46
CA MET A 8 15.54 -16.27 43.18
C MET A 8 14.95 -15.48 44.36
N THR A 9 15.57 -14.37 44.74
CA THR A 9 15.07 -13.53 45.84
C THR A 9 13.93 -12.62 45.38
N LEU A 10 13.03 -12.22 46.28
CA LEU A 10 11.95 -11.30 45.99
C LEU A 10 12.46 -9.95 45.44
N VAL A 11 13.57 -9.45 45.98
CA VAL A 11 14.21 -8.19 45.54
C VAL A 11 14.74 -8.31 44.13
N GLU A 12 15.32 -9.45 43.75
CA GLU A 12 15.84 -9.70 42.42
C GLU A 12 14.70 -9.67 41.37
N MET A 13 13.53 -10.26 41.68
CA MET A 13 12.34 -10.18 40.83
C MET A 13 11.79 -8.75 40.68
N MET A 14 11.81 -7.95 41.77
CA MET A 14 11.39 -6.55 41.70
C MET A 14 12.30 -5.72 40.79
N VAL A 15 13.60 -5.93 40.86
CA VAL A 15 14.57 -5.23 39.99
C VAL A 15 14.38 -5.63 38.55
N VAL A 16 14.19 -6.93 38.26
CA VAL A 16 13.93 -7.40 36.87
C VAL A 16 12.65 -6.79 36.33
N LEU A 17 11.55 -6.76 37.07
CA LEU A 17 10.31 -6.15 36.65
C LEU A 17 10.45 -4.63 36.37
N ALA A 18 11.22 -3.93 37.23
CA ALA A 18 11.50 -2.51 37.03
C ALA A 18 12.28 -2.27 35.73
N LEU A 19 13.31 -3.07 35.45
CA LEU A 19 14.09 -2.98 34.20
C LEU A 19 13.26 -3.29 32.96
N ILE A 20 12.39 -4.31 33.01
CA ILE A 20 11.46 -4.63 31.93
C ILE A 20 10.51 -3.44 31.69
N GLY A 21 9.95 -2.85 32.74
CA GLY A 21 9.08 -1.68 32.65
C GLY A 21 9.75 -0.51 31.92
N ILE A 22 10.99 -0.17 32.28
CA ILE A 22 11.77 0.87 31.61
C ILE A 22 12.04 0.51 30.15
N GLY A 23 12.42 -0.74 29.87
CA GLY A 23 12.67 -1.21 28.51
C GLY A 23 11.45 -1.09 27.59
N MET A 24 10.26 -1.39 28.09
CA MET A 24 9.01 -1.29 27.32
C MET A 24 8.68 0.15 26.90
N THR A 25 8.98 1.15 27.73
CA THR A 25 8.68 2.56 27.39
C THR A 25 9.48 3.06 26.18
N ILE A 26 10.68 2.54 25.97
CA ILE A 26 11.56 2.91 24.84
C ILE A 26 11.24 2.08 23.60
N ALA A 27 10.89 0.81 23.75
CA ALA A 27 10.65 -0.11 22.64
C ALA A 27 9.34 0.16 21.91
N THR A 28 8.28 0.55 22.62
CA THR A 28 6.92 0.70 22.05
C THR A 28 6.83 1.72 20.90
N PRO A 29 7.35 2.96 21.01
CA PRO A 29 7.24 3.95 19.92
C PRO A 29 8.00 3.53 18.67
N SER A 30 9.15 2.88 18.82
CA SER A 30 9.93 2.38 17.68
C SER A 30 9.20 1.27 16.92
N PHE A 31 8.53 0.37 17.65
CA PHE A 31 7.75 -0.72 17.05
C PHE A 31 6.54 -0.19 16.26
N ASN A 32 5.81 0.78 16.80
CA ASN A 32 4.66 1.39 16.11
C ASN A 32 5.08 2.10 14.81
N ALA A 33 6.20 2.81 14.83
CA ALA A 33 6.73 3.44 13.61
C ALA A 33 7.15 2.41 12.55
N MET A 34 7.73 1.29 12.96
CA MET A 34 8.09 0.19 12.05
C MET A 34 6.84 -0.47 11.45
N MET A 35 5.82 -0.73 12.25
CA MET A 35 4.55 -1.29 11.78
C MET A 35 3.88 -0.38 10.75
N GLY A 36 3.82 0.93 10.99
CA GLY A 36 3.26 1.89 10.05
C GLY A 36 3.99 1.90 8.70
N ARG A 37 5.33 1.83 8.72
CA ARG A 37 6.15 1.73 7.48
C ARG A 37 5.88 0.44 6.71
N ASN A 38 5.76 -0.68 7.40
CA ASN A 38 5.48 -1.97 6.78
C ASN A 38 4.07 -2.01 6.18
N GLN A 39 3.07 -1.45 6.86
CA GLN A 39 1.72 -1.32 6.32
C GLN A 39 1.69 -0.45 5.06
N ALA A 40 2.32 0.73 5.08
CA ALA A 40 2.41 1.59 3.91
C ALA A 40 3.08 0.88 2.73
N ALA A 41 4.20 0.18 2.97
CA ALA A 41 4.88 -0.58 1.93
C ALA A 41 4.00 -1.70 1.34
N THR A 42 3.26 -2.43 2.17
CA THR A 42 2.34 -3.49 1.73
C THR A 42 1.23 -2.93 0.85
N GLN A 43 0.65 -1.80 1.22
CA GLN A 43 -0.45 -1.17 0.48
C GLN A 43 0.03 -0.60 -0.86
N ILE A 44 1.22 0.01 -0.91
CA ILE A 44 1.86 0.45 -2.15
C ILE A 44 2.08 -0.74 -3.09
N ASN A 45 2.63 -1.84 -2.56
CA ASN A 45 2.86 -3.05 -3.34
C ASN A 45 1.55 -3.68 -3.82
N ALA A 46 0.46 -3.57 -3.06
CA ALA A 46 -0.87 -4.01 -3.47
C ALA A 46 -1.38 -3.22 -4.69
N LEU A 47 -1.19 -1.89 -4.72
CA LEU A 47 -1.56 -1.08 -5.88
C LEU A 47 -0.70 -1.42 -7.10
N VAL A 48 0.60 -1.56 -6.94
CA VAL A 48 1.52 -1.99 -8.03
C VAL A 48 1.13 -3.38 -8.55
N SER A 49 0.76 -4.30 -7.65
CA SER A 49 0.28 -5.64 -8.03
C SER A 49 -1.02 -5.56 -8.84
N ALA A 50 -1.95 -4.69 -8.45
CA ALA A 50 -3.20 -4.47 -9.21
C ALA A 50 -2.91 -3.92 -10.61
N ILE A 51 -1.99 -2.97 -10.74
CA ILE A 51 -1.56 -2.40 -12.03
C ILE A 51 -0.94 -3.47 -12.92
N ASN A 52 -0.03 -4.28 -12.39
CA ASN A 52 0.60 -5.36 -13.13
C ASN A 52 -0.40 -6.46 -13.52
N LEU A 53 -1.36 -6.78 -12.64
CA LEU A 53 -2.45 -7.70 -12.93
C LEU A 53 -3.30 -7.18 -14.08
N ALA A 54 -3.76 -5.92 -14.01
CA ALA A 54 -4.58 -5.32 -15.06
C ALA A 54 -3.88 -5.35 -16.41
N ARG A 55 -2.60 -4.99 -16.44
CA ARG A 55 -1.76 -5.05 -17.65
C ARG A 55 -1.66 -6.46 -18.22
N SER A 56 -1.40 -7.45 -17.35
CA SER A 56 -1.29 -8.85 -17.75
C SER A 56 -2.61 -9.40 -18.30
N GLU A 57 -3.72 -9.10 -17.61
CA GLU A 57 -5.05 -9.56 -18.02
C GLU A 57 -5.51 -8.90 -19.34
N ALA A 58 -5.18 -7.61 -19.55
CA ALA A 58 -5.44 -6.93 -20.82
C ALA A 58 -4.74 -7.64 -21.99
N SER A 59 -3.46 -7.98 -21.81
CA SER A 59 -2.69 -8.69 -22.84
C SER A 59 -3.18 -10.12 -23.08
N LYS A 60 -3.61 -10.84 -22.03
CA LYS A 60 -4.14 -12.21 -22.15
C LYS A 60 -5.50 -12.26 -22.82
N SER A 61 -6.40 -11.35 -22.45
CA SER A 61 -7.77 -11.31 -22.99
C SER A 61 -7.85 -10.65 -24.35
N SER A 62 -6.75 -10.10 -24.87
CA SER A 62 -6.72 -9.25 -26.07
C SER A 62 -7.75 -8.11 -26.00
N GLY A 63 -8.08 -7.66 -24.81
CA GLY A 63 -9.08 -6.65 -24.49
C GLY A 63 -8.53 -5.52 -23.64
N SER A 64 -9.41 -4.61 -23.23
CA SER A 64 -9.05 -3.58 -22.26
C SER A 64 -9.31 -4.06 -20.82
N VAL A 65 -8.47 -3.64 -19.88
CA VAL A 65 -8.67 -3.84 -18.44
C VAL A 65 -8.37 -2.54 -17.71
N SER A 66 -9.21 -2.20 -16.75
CA SER A 66 -9.10 -0.95 -16.00
C SER A 66 -8.84 -1.21 -14.51
N VAL A 67 -8.05 -0.35 -13.89
CA VAL A 67 -7.95 -0.20 -12.44
C VAL A 67 -8.71 1.05 -12.05
N LEU A 68 -9.75 0.91 -11.25
CA LEU A 68 -10.67 1.98 -10.87
C LEU A 68 -10.63 2.20 -9.36
N ALA A 69 -10.60 3.47 -8.94
CA ALA A 69 -10.80 3.82 -7.54
C ALA A 69 -12.26 3.56 -7.13
N LYS A 70 -12.47 3.01 -5.94
CA LYS A 70 -13.80 2.91 -5.33
C LYS A 70 -14.14 4.24 -4.69
N ASN A 71 -15.32 4.79 -5.05
CA ASN A 71 -15.79 6.08 -4.51
C ASN A 71 -14.71 7.17 -4.61
N PRO A 72 -14.26 7.54 -5.81
CA PRO A 72 -13.05 8.36 -6.00
C PRO A 72 -13.17 9.79 -5.45
N GLY A 73 -14.33 10.24 -5.00
CA GLY A 73 -14.50 11.59 -4.44
C GLY A 73 -13.98 12.71 -5.34
N ALA A 74 -13.97 13.93 -4.86
CA ALA A 74 -13.31 15.05 -5.52
C ALA A 74 -11.80 14.93 -5.34
N GLY A 75 -11.05 14.47 -6.37
CA GLY A 75 -9.58 14.35 -6.33
C GLY A 75 -9.03 12.97 -6.63
N PHE A 76 -9.88 12.06 -7.13
CA PHE A 76 -9.47 10.74 -7.59
C PHE A 76 -8.64 9.95 -6.56
N ASP A 77 -9.12 9.93 -5.31
CA ASP A 77 -8.44 9.26 -4.22
C ASP A 77 -8.72 7.75 -4.21
N PHE A 78 -7.66 6.96 -4.10
CA PHE A 78 -7.71 5.50 -4.02
C PHE A 78 -7.80 4.98 -2.57
N ILE A 79 -8.00 5.87 -1.59
CA ILE A 79 -8.02 5.51 -0.15
C ILE A 79 -9.12 4.50 0.19
N ASN A 80 -10.27 4.58 -0.50
CA ASN A 80 -11.41 3.67 -0.31
C ASN A 80 -11.20 2.30 -0.97
N GLY A 81 -10.00 2.05 -1.49
CA GLY A 81 -9.67 0.85 -2.24
C GLY A 81 -9.90 1.02 -3.73
N TRP A 82 -9.68 -0.05 -4.46
CA TRP A 82 -9.78 -0.09 -5.92
C TRP A 82 -10.21 -1.47 -6.41
N CYS A 83 -10.62 -1.55 -7.65
CA CYS A 83 -10.93 -2.78 -8.34
C CYS A 83 -10.18 -2.89 -9.67
N VAL A 84 -9.89 -4.11 -10.08
CA VAL A 84 -9.42 -4.45 -11.44
C VAL A 84 -10.61 -5.04 -12.19
N VAL A 85 -11.00 -4.42 -13.28
CA VAL A 85 -12.25 -4.74 -14.01
C VAL A 85 -11.96 -4.93 -15.49
N ALA A 86 -12.59 -5.92 -16.11
CA ALA A 86 -12.50 -6.12 -17.55
C ALA A 86 -13.26 -5.00 -18.31
N GLY A 87 -12.66 -4.52 -19.39
CA GLY A 87 -13.23 -3.42 -20.18
C GLY A 87 -12.90 -2.04 -19.61
N THR A 88 -13.77 -1.09 -19.91
CA THR A 88 -13.66 0.33 -19.55
C THR A 88 -14.90 0.83 -18.82
N PRO A 89 -15.35 0.17 -17.75
CA PRO A 89 -16.51 0.63 -17.01
C PRO A 89 -16.21 1.93 -16.27
N ALA A 90 -17.25 2.64 -15.87
CA ALA A 90 -17.12 3.87 -15.10
C ALA A 90 -16.85 3.61 -13.60
N ASP A 91 -17.20 2.41 -13.12
CA ASP A 91 -17.12 2.01 -11.73
C ASP A 91 -16.79 0.52 -11.55
N CYS A 92 -16.78 0.07 -10.30
CA CYS A 92 -16.48 -1.32 -9.92
C CYS A 92 -17.69 -2.29 -10.06
N THR A 93 -18.73 -1.96 -10.83
CA THR A 93 -19.92 -2.82 -10.99
C THR A 93 -19.83 -3.78 -12.17
N GLY A 94 -18.79 -3.66 -13.02
CA GLY A 94 -18.55 -4.53 -14.18
C GLY A 94 -18.03 -5.92 -13.81
N THR A 95 -17.41 -6.60 -14.79
CA THR A 95 -16.74 -7.89 -14.55
C THR A 95 -15.47 -7.68 -13.74
N VAL A 96 -15.59 -7.77 -12.42
CA VAL A 96 -14.48 -7.58 -11.50
C VAL A 96 -13.55 -8.79 -11.52
N ILE A 97 -12.30 -8.56 -11.92
CA ILE A 97 -11.22 -9.57 -11.92
C ILE A 97 -10.65 -9.69 -10.48
N ARG A 98 -10.44 -8.56 -9.83
CA ARG A 98 -9.94 -8.52 -8.45
C ARG A 98 -10.38 -7.25 -7.74
N ASP A 99 -10.71 -7.42 -6.47
CA ASP A 99 -11.12 -6.37 -5.57
C ASP A 99 -10.08 -6.15 -4.48
N PHE A 100 -9.81 -4.88 -4.14
CA PHE A 100 -8.87 -4.48 -3.10
C PHE A 100 -9.60 -3.61 -2.07
N PRO A 101 -9.43 -3.88 -0.77
CA PRO A 101 -10.09 -3.14 0.29
C PRO A 101 -9.55 -1.72 0.45
N ALA A 102 -10.26 -0.92 1.23
CA ALA A 102 -9.81 0.39 1.66
C ALA A 102 -8.46 0.32 2.39
N LEU A 103 -7.69 1.38 2.26
CA LEU A 103 -6.37 1.50 2.87
C LEU A 103 -6.48 1.83 4.37
N ILE A 104 -5.50 1.41 5.14
CA ILE A 104 -5.44 1.62 6.60
C ILE A 104 -4.22 2.48 6.89
N ASN A 105 -4.37 3.48 7.77
CA ASN A 105 -3.29 4.38 8.20
C ASN A 105 -2.60 5.14 7.06
N VAL A 106 -3.32 5.40 5.98
CA VAL A 106 -2.89 6.24 4.85
C VAL A 106 -3.71 7.51 4.86
N VAL A 107 -3.07 8.63 4.63
CA VAL A 107 -3.73 9.95 4.61
C VAL A 107 -4.45 10.15 3.29
N SER A 108 -3.77 9.84 2.18
CA SER A 108 -4.37 9.91 0.84
C SER A 108 -3.56 9.11 -0.18
N VAL A 109 -4.22 8.71 -1.26
CA VAL A 109 -3.59 8.18 -2.47
C VAL A 109 -4.14 8.94 -3.66
N LYS A 110 -3.54 10.08 -3.94
CA LYS A 110 -4.00 10.97 -5.01
C LYS A 110 -3.48 10.52 -6.37
N SER A 111 -4.33 10.62 -7.36
CA SER A 111 -3.99 10.41 -8.76
C SER A 111 -4.54 11.55 -9.61
N GLU A 112 -3.98 11.73 -10.80
CA GLU A 112 -4.51 12.66 -11.81
C GLU A 112 -5.82 12.16 -12.43
N SER A 113 -6.16 10.89 -12.23
CA SER A 113 -7.37 10.25 -12.76
C SER A 113 -7.85 9.16 -11.80
N GLY A 114 -9.17 9.02 -11.67
CA GLY A 114 -9.81 7.93 -10.89
C GLY A 114 -9.66 6.54 -11.51
N SER A 115 -9.05 6.45 -12.69
CA SER A 115 -8.87 5.20 -13.41
C SER A 115 -7.54 5.14 -14.17
N ILE A 116 -7.01 3.93 -14.30
CA ILE A 116 -5.98 3.59 -15.31
C ILE A 116 -6.54 2.48 -16.18
N GLN A 117 -6.47 2.67 -17.47
CA GLN A 117 -6.86 1.69 -18.45
C GLN A 117 -5.64 1.14 -19.20
N PHE A 118 -5.62 -0.16 -19.42
CA PHE A 118 -4.64 -0.83 -20.25
C PHE A 118 -5.33 -1.40 -21.50
N ASN A 119 -4.68 -1.25 -22.67
CA ASN A 119 -5.09 -1.87 -23.92
C ASN A 119 -4.55 -3.31 -24.03
N SER A 120 -4.93 -4.01 -25.12
CA SER A 120 -4.49 -5.39 -25.40
C SER A 120 -2.98 -5.57 -25.55
N PHE A 121 -2.21 -4.51 -25.74
CA PHE A 121 -0.74 -4.54 -25.77
C PHE A 121 -0.12 -4.31 -24.40
N GLY A 122 -0.94 -4.07 -23.36
CA GLY A 122 -0.49 -3.74 -22.02
C GLY A 122 0.04 -2.31 -21.89
N GLU A 123 -0.37 -1.41 -22.78
CA GLU A 123 -0.03 0.01 -22.72
C GLU A 123 -1.16 0.80 -22.07
N VAL A 124 -0.82 1.92 -21.46
CA VAL A 124 -1.81 2.83 -20.83
C VAL A 124 -2.60 3.54 -21.92
N ASN A 125 -3.93 3.55 -21.82
CA ASN A 125 -4.85 4.20 -22.75
C ASN A 125 -5.69 5.28 -22.03
N PRO A 126 -5.70 6.55 -22.48
CA PRO A 126 -4.81 7.11 -23.50
C PRO A 126 -3.34 7.10 -23.06
N ALA A 127 -2.43 7.04 -24.03
CA ALA A 127 -0.99 6.93 -23.81
C ALA A 127 -0.45 8.16 -23.08
N ALA A 128 -0.38 8.07 -21.76
CA ALA A 128 0.12 9.13 -20.89
C ALA A 128 0.81 8.53 -19.67
N THR A 129 1.76 9.26 -19.12
CA THR A 129 2.32 8.92 -17.80
C THR A 129 1.25 9.14 -16.74
N ARG A 130 1.06 8.17 -15.86
CA ARG A 130 0.15 8.28 -14.71
C ARG A 130 0.94 8.28 -13.43
N THR A 131 0.57 9.15 -12.51
CA THR A 131 1.27 9.34 -11.25
C THR A 131 0.29 9.12 -10.10
N PHE A 132 0.71 8.31 -9.13
CA PHE A 132 0.01 8.13 -7.86
C PHE A 132 0.91 8.64 -6.74
N LYS A 133 0.41 9.59 -5.97
CA LYS A 133 1.06 10.12 -4.78
C LYS A 133 0.48 9.44 -3.55
N PHE A 134 1.30 8.65 -2.89
CA PHE A 134 0.93 7.89 -1.71
C PHE A 134 1.43 8.61 -0.47
N CYS A 135 0.51 9.20 0.27
CA CYS A 135 0.79 10.03 1.44
C CYS A 135 0.42 9.27 2.72
N SER A 136 1.41 8.96 3.52
CA SER A 136 1.25 8.33 4.82
C SER A 136 2.12 9.03 5.85
N ALA A 137 1.70 9.04 7.12
CA ALA A 137 2.49 9.63 8.20
C ALA A 137 3.87 8.96 8.37
N ALA A 138 4.03 7.72 7.91
CA ALA A 138 5.25 6.94 8.05
C ALA A 138 6.19 7.06 6.85
N LYS A 139 5.66 7.22 5.63
CA LYS A 139 6.45 7.33 4.40
C LYS A 139 5.61 7.84 3.24
N GLU A 140 6.21 8.73 2.47
CA GLU A 140 5.65 9.26 1.23
C GLU A 140 6.29 8.57 0.03
N ARG A 141 5.47 8.20 -0.96
CA ARG A 141 5.93 7.51 -2.16
C ARG A 141 5.17 7.97 -3.39
N VAL A 142 5.88 8.00 -4.50
CA VAL A 142 5.30 8.23 -5.83
C VAL A 142 5.43 6.96 -6.67
N ILE A 143 4.30 6.52 -7.22
CA ILE A 143 4.26 5.45 -8.21
C ILE A 143 4.03 6.11 -9.56
N THR A 144 4.98 5.97 -10.46
CA THR A 144 4.87 6.47 -11.83
C THR A 144 4.67 5.30 -12.78
N ILE A 145 3.67 5.42 -13.67
CA ILE A 145 3.38 4.42 -14.70
C ILE A 145 3.61 5.09 -16.04
N THR A 146 4.54 4.54 -16.80
CA THR A 146 4.87 5.04 -18.15
C THR A 146 3.78 4.65 -19.14
N PRO A 147 3.68 5.33 -20.31
CA PRO A 147 2.71 4.97 -21.36
C PRO A 147 2.77 3.50 -21.79
N VAL A 148 3.97 2.89 -21.77
CA VAL A 148 4.16 1.46 -22.07
C VAL A 148 3.78 0.53 -20.89
N GLY A 149 3.14 1.06 -19.84
CA GLY A 149 2.64 0.28 -18.71
C GLY A 149 3.69 -0.17 -17.69
N ARG A 150 4.91 0.39 -17.67
CA ARG A 150 5.92 0.08 -16.65
C ARG A 150 5.68 0.93 -15.41
N SER A 151 5.59 0.30 -14.26
CA SER A 151 5.49 0.97 -12.97
C SER A 151 6.89 1.17 -12.35
N LYS A 152 7.12 2.35 -11.76
CA LYS A 152 8.31 2.70 -10.98
C LYS A 152 7.86 3.32 -9.65
N ILE A 153 8.46 2.88 -8.56
CA ILE A 153 8.26 3.47 -7.23
C ILE A 153 9.48 4.35 -6.92
N ALA A 154 9.22 5.56 -6.44
CA ALA A 154 10.24 6.48 -5.95
C ALA A 154 9.83 7.07 -4.60
N ASP A 155 10.79 7.56 -3.83
CA ASP A 155 10.48 8.37 -2.65
C ASP A 155 9.88 9.71 -3.11
N ALA A 156 8.79 10.13 -2.49
CA ALA A 156 8.20 11.44 -2.72
C ALA A 156 8.93 12.51 -1.92
N VAL A 157 8.89 13.73 -2.42
CA VAL A 157 9.34 14.91 -1.67
C VAL A 157 8.13 15.44 -0.89
N ALA A 158 8.34 15.89 0.35
CA ALA A 158 7.26 16.34 1.25
C ALA A 158 6.26 17.36 0.63
N ALA A 159 6.69 18.11 -0.38
CA ALA A 159 5.84 19.04 -1.13
C ALA A 159 4.79 18.35 -2.03
N ASP A 160 4.90 17.04 -2.25
CA ASP A 160 4.00 16.27 -3.12
C ASP A 160 2.73 15.79 -2.41
N CYS A 161 2.69 15.87 -1.09
CA CYS A 161 1.57 15.54 -0.20
C CYS A 161 0.97 16.76 0.47
#